data_8ed57b67f6b197ba74d342b1cd2e9181
#
_entry.id   8ed57b67f6b197ba74d342b1cd2e9181
#
_cell.length_a   1.000
_cell.length_b   1.000
_cell.length_c   1.000
_cell.angle_alpha   90.00
_cell.angle_beta   90.00
_cell.angle_gamma   90.00
#
_symmetry.space_group_name_H-M   'P 1'
#
loop_
_entity.id
_entity.type
_entity.pdbx_description
1 polymer ?
#
loop_
_entity_poly.entity_id
_entity_poly.type
_entity_poly.pdbx_seq_one_letter_code
_entity_poly.pdbx_strand_id
1 'polypeptide(L)'
;MLRFIAVLILIAVSTPALAETLRVPQGHRTIQAAVDAAQPGDTVLVSAGTYKERIQLKPGIVVRSAGDKTVGKKGLKRAETVILDGGGKNGKKPGVLMAKGSTLDGFTITNVGVYDEAIWKKHFDSQGEELGDDEGSVQAEGTIPAVSIQAVNCTVTNNIVHHNGDVGIAIVGSKDQRVTPLIANNVSFRNLGGGVGIADLAEPIVRDNACSENLRAGIGCRNSSPFIFDNTCFNNVRAGIGCREGARPIIRGNKCYQNRRAGIGVRMKGTAPVVENNECYENDMAGIGNRDDAEPIIRNNKCYKNKMAGIGSDGSKPLIVGNECRENLMAGIGLRGKAEATIQKNKCVENKLVAIGVTQGSTATITENELVRTGGVPPIIAVKDGSTASFDNNDVKGGGVAAMLVQGTATISGNRFTGMGEKQGNAVWVWKGSKATIANNDFVGYRAAVNASESELVVMGNTIREFRGQAIVVKDSSKPAHVFGNTAISKDEKAVVVAIQGTKGVVADNVVKHQGEDGGEE
;
A
#
# COMPACT_ATOMS: atom_id res chain seq x y z
N MET A 1 -36.10 -67.31 -40.35
CA MET A 1 -35.08 -66.51 -41.06
C MET A 1 -34.87 -65.20 -40.30
N LEU A 2 -33.90 -65.15 -39.40
CA LEU A 2 -33.50 -63.92 -38.67
C LEU A 2 -32.37 -63.26 -39.46
N ARG A 3 -32.58 -62.06 -39.95
CA ARG A 3 -31.53 -61.23 -40.56
C ARG A 3 -30.83 -60.41 -39.48
N PHE A 4 -29.56 -60.70 -39.17
CA PHE A 4 -28.67 -59.88 -38.39
C PHE A 4 -28.21 -58.71 -39.25
N ILE A 5 -28.54 -57.47 -38.84
CA ILE A 5 -27.94 -56.25 -39.39
C ILE A 5 -26.75 -55.92 -38.51
N ALA A 6 -25.55 -56.06 -39.03
CA ALA A 6 -24.30 -55.61 -38.38
C ALA A 6 -24.17 -54.09 -38.59
N VAL A 7 -24.32 -53.31 -37.52
CA VAL A 7 -23.99 -51.87 -37.50
C VAL A 7 -22.50 -51.73 -37.28
N LEU A 8 -21.76 -51.32 -38.32
CA LEU A 8 -20.33 -50.98 -38.24
C LEU A 8 -20.22 -49.58 -37.62
N ILE A 9 -19.84 -49.48 -36.32
CA ILE A 9 -19.51 -48.21 -35.68
C ILE A 9 -18.08 -47.88 -36.11
N LEU A 10 -17.93 -46.90 -37.02
CA LEU A 10 -16.63 -46.30 -37.35
C LEU A 10 -16.23 -45.40 -36.18
N ILE A 11 -15.33 -45.87 -35.31
CA ILE A 11 -14.67 -45.05 -34.33
C ILE A 11 -13.59 -44.25 -35.07
N ALA A 12 -13.86 -42.98 -35.37
CA ALA A 12 -12.87 -42.05 -35.86
C ALA A 12 -11.87 -41.78 -34.74
N VAL A 13 -10.75 -42.47 -34.74
CA VAL A 13 -9.57 -42.15 -33.90
C VAL A 13 -8.99 -40.87 -34.45
N SER A 14 -9.35 -39.72 -33.84
CA SER A 14 -8.67 -38.46 -34.13
C SER A 14 -7.23 -38.56 -33.58
N THR A 15 -6.28 -38.76 -34.46
CA THR A 15 -4.87 -38.56 -34.12
C THR A 15 -4.69 -37.13 -33.68
N PRO A 16 -4.05 -36.85 -32.51
CA PRO A 16 -3.73 -35.48 -32.16
C PRO A 16 -2.86 -34.88 -33.26
N ALA A 17 -3.32 -33.81 -33.90
CA ALA A 17 -2.52 -33.08 -34.86
C ALA A 17 -1.25 -32.60 -34.13
N LEU A 18 -0.09 -32.84 -34.69
CA LEU A 18 1.17 -32.32 -34.16
C LEU A 18 1.11 -30.78 -34.22
N ALA A 19 1.47 -30.14 -33.12
CA ALA A 19 1.49 -28.68 -33.04
C ALA A 19 2.44 -28.12 -34.12
N GLU A 20 1.91 -27.23 -34.97
CA GLU A 20 2.66 -26.63 -36.09
C GLU A 20 3.22 -25.27 -35.70
N THR A 21 4.32 -24.87 -36.37
CA THR A 21 4.88 -23.52 -36.24
C THR A 21 4.69 -22.74 -37.53
N LEU A 22 3.73 -21.81 -37.50
CA LEU A 22 3.45 -20.87 -38.58
C LEU A 22 4.38 -19.65 -38.46
N ARG A 23 5.15 -19.36 -39.50
CA ARG A 23 6.18 -18.32 -39.47
C ARG A 23 5.72 -17.03 -40.17
N VAL A 24 6.01 -15.87 -39.54
CA VAL A 24 5.73 -14.55 -40.07
C VAL A 24 7.07 -13.80 -40.18
N PRO A 25 7.43 -13.22 -41.35
CA PRO A 25 6.65 -13.13 -42.60
C PRO A 25 6.85 -14.31 -43.57
N GLN A 26 7.66 -15.32 -43.25
CA GLN A 26 8.13 -16.34 -44.21
C GLN A 26 6.99 -17.22 -44.77
N GLY A 27 6.06 -17.66 -43.94
CA GLY A 27 4.91 -18.48 -44.34
C GLY A 27 3.61 -17.68 -44.52
N HIS A 28 3.46 -16.62 -43.72
CA HIS A 28 2.28 -15.75 -43.75
C HIS A 28 2.72 -14.30 -43.75
N ARG A 29 2.14 -13.49 -44.64
CA ARG A 29 2.54 -12.08 -44.83
C ARG A 29 2.26 -11.21 -43.58
N THR A 30 1.22 -11.53 -42.82
CA THR A 30 0.77 -10.79 -41.63
C THR A 30 0.61 -11.72 -40.43
N ILE A 31 0.66 -11.15 -39.21
CA ILE A 31 0.43 -11.90 -37.98
C ILE A 31 -1.00 -12.42 -37.95
N GLN A 32 -1.99 -11.60 -38.34
CA GLN A 32 -3.39 -12.01 -38.34
C GLN A 32 -3.62 -13.18 -39.32
N ALA A 33 -3.03 -13.16 -40.51
CA ALA A 33 -3.18 -14.27 -41.45
C ALA A 33 -2.61 -15.61 -40.91
N ALA A 34 -1.50 -15.54 -40.17
CA ALA A 34 -0.96 -16.73 -39.50
C ALA A 34 -1.89 -17.19 -38.36
N VAL A 35 -2.43 -16.27 -37.58
CA VAL A 35 -3.42 -16.56 -36.52
C VAL A 35 -4.68 -17.19 -37.09
N ASP A 36 -5.18 -16.69 -38.23
CA ASP A 36 -6.38 -17.22 -38.88
C ASP A 36 -6.18 -18.66 -39.38
N ALA A 37 -4.96 -18.98 -39.86
CA ALA A 37 -4.58 -20.33 -40.31
C ALA A 37 -4.33 -21.31 -39.16
N ALA A 38 -3.85 -20.81 -38.01
CA ALA A 38 -3.45 -21.66 -36.87
C ALA A 38 -4.62 -22.43 -36.24
N GLN A 39 -4.34 -23.62 -35.73
CA GLN A 39 -5.24 -24.48 -34.96
C GLN A 39 -4.84 -24.48 -33.46
N PRO A 40 -5.73 -24.88 -32.54
CA PRO A 40 -5.37 -25.04 -31.13
C PRO A 40 -4.14 -25.95 -30.94
N GLY A 41 -3.15 -25.44 -30.18
CA GLY A 41 -1.86 -26.08 -30.00
C GLY A 41 -0.73 -25.49 -30.87
N ASP A 42 -1.06 -24.80 -31.95
CA ASP A 42 -0.05 -24.22 -32.85
C ASP A 42 0.64 -22.99 -32.27
N THR A 43 1.84 -22.72 -32.82
CA THR A 43 2.64 -21.55 -32.51
C THR A 43 2.78 -20.66 -33.75
N VAL A 44 2.35 -19.43 -33.63
CA VAL A 44 2.66 -18.34 -34.58
C VAL A 44 3.96 -17.70 -34.15
N LEU A 45 5.04 -17.93 -34.90
CA LEU A 45 6.38 -17.42 -34.63
C LEU A 45 6.69 -16.20 -35.50
N VAL A 46 6.83 -15.01 -34.85
CA VAL A 46 6.97 -13.72 -35.53
C VAL A 46 8.42 -13.27 -35.50
N SER A 47 9.01 -13.05 -36.66
CA SER A 47 10.38 -12.55 -36.81
C SER A 47 10.49 -11.06 -36.47
N ALA A 48 11.71 -10.57 -36.22
CA ALA A 48 11.98 -9.15 -35.97
C ALA A 48 11.40 -8.25 -37.08
N GLY A 49 10.74 -7.17 -36.67
CA GLY A 49 10.10 -6.22 -37.59
C GLY A 49 9.00 -5.41 -36.92
N THR A 50 8.47 -4.43 -37.67
CA THR A 50 7.31 -3.63 -37.26
C THR A 50 6.09 -4.05 -38.07
N TYR A 51 5.06 -4.51 -37.38
CA TYR A 51 3.80 -4.98 -37.94
C TYR A 51 2.69 -3.98 -37.62
N LYS A 52 2.17 -3.31 -38.64
CA LYS A 52 1.07 -2.34 -38.50
C LYS A 52 -0.27 -3.07 -38.53
N GLU A 53 -0.59 -3.74 -37.44
CA GLU A 53 -1.77 -4.60 -37.31
C GLU A 53 -2.41 -4.45 -35.94
N ARG A 54 -3.68 -4.82 -35.85
CA ARG A 54 -4.40 -5.15 -34.62
C ARG A 54 -4.90 -6.57 -34.74
N ILE A 55 -4.48 -7.42 -33.82
CA ILE A 55 -4.72 -8.87 -33.93
C ILE A 55 -5.76 -9.38 -32.95
N GLN A 56 -6.51 -10.36 -33.38
CA GLN A 56 -7.43 -11.11 -32.55
C GLN A 56 -7.00 -12.58 -32.51
N LEU A 57 -6.58 -13.04 -31.33
CA LEU A 57 -6.10 -14.40 -31.15
C LEU A 57 -7.24 -15.41 -31.27
N LYS A 58 -6.89 -16.66 -31.60
CA LYS A 58 -7.78 -17.82 -31.55
C LYS A 58 -7.56 -18.62 -30.26
N PRO A 59 -8.54 -19.41 -29.83
CA PRO A 59 -8.37 -20.25 -28.64
C PRO A 59 -7.21 -21.25 -28.78
N GLY A 60 -6.45 -21.39 -27.68
CA GLY A 60 -5.42 -22.43 -27.55
C GLY A 60 -4.14 -22.24 -28.36
N ILE A 61 -3.91 -21.11 -29.04
CA ILE A 61 -2.71 -20.85 -29.82
C ILE A 61 -1.67 -20.05 -29.03
N VAL A 62 -0.40 -20.19 -29.42
CA VAL A 62 0.70 -19.38 -28.92
C VAL A 62 1.16 -18.41 -30.00
N VAL A 63 1.11 -17.10 -29.74
CA VAL A 63 1.69 -16.07 -30.59
C VAL A 63 2.92 -15.53 -29.89
N ARG A 64 4.09 -15.76 -30.46
CA ARG A 64 5.37 -15.39 -29.83
C ARG A 64 6.35 -14.78 -30.84
N SER A 65 7.17 -13.85 -30.33
CA SER A 65 8.29 -13.31 -31.11
C SER A 65 9.44 -14.32 -31.21
N ALA A 66 10.14 -14.30 -32.33
CA ALA A 66 11.38 -15.06 -32.53
C ALA A 66 12.56 -14.40 -31.77
N GLY A 67 13.62 -15.17 -31.52
CA GLY A 67 14.84 -14.71 -30.88
C GLY A 67 15.08 -15.31 -29.50
N ASP A 68 16.18 -14.93 -28.89
CA ASP A 68 16.61 -15.41 -27.59
C ASP A 68 15.92 -14.63 -26.43
N LYS A 69 16.10 -15.13 -25.20
CA LYS A 69 15.56 -14.51 -23.97
C LYS A 69 16.51 -13.50 -23.33
N THR A 70 17.56 -13.04 -24.02
CA THR A 70 18.56 -12.15 -23.44
C THR A 70 17.93 -10.81 -23.08
N VAL A 71 18.34 -10.24 -21.94
CA VAL A 71 17.88 -8.94 -21.48
C VAL A 71 18.33 -7.85 -22.46
N GLY A 72 17.40 -7.04 -22.95
CA GLY A 72 17.62 -5.89 -23.83
C GLY A 72 17.71 -4.57 -23.07
N LYS A 73 17.75 -3.46 -23.81
CA LYS A 73 17.81 -2.09 -23.25
C LYS A 73 16.59 -1.73 -22.39
N LYS A 74 15.42 -2.25 -22.75
CA LYS A 74 14.16 -2.08 -22.01
C LYS A 74 13.81 -3.28 -21.14
N GLY A 75 14.75 -4.21 -20.96
CA GLY A 75 14.59 -5.40 -20.11
C GLY A 75 14.19 -6.68 -20.85
N LEU A 76 13.69 -6.62 -22.08
CA LEU A 76 13.13 -7.76 -22.80
C LEU A 76 13.56 -7.74 -24.28
N LYS A 77 14.79 -8.15 -24.59
CA LYS A 77 15.40 -8.03 -25.93
C LYS A 77 14.51 -8.55 -27.06
N ARG A 78 13.87 -9.68 -26.87
CA ARG A 78 13.01 -10.31 -27.88
C ARG A 78 11.78 -9.43 -28.19
N ALA A 79 11.16 -8.85 -27.18
CA ALA A 79 10.06 -7.90 -27.37
C ALA A 79 10.50 -6.59 -28.02
N GLU A 80 11.73 -6.13 -27.78
CA GLU A 80 12.26 -4.89 -28.35
C GLU A 80 12.44 -4.95 -29.88
N THR A 81 12.47 -6.14 -30.46
CA THR A 81 12.70 -6.33 -31.90
C THR A 81 11.44 -6.65 -32.70
N VAL A 82 10.34 -7.04 -32.04
CA VAL A 82 9.07 -7.38 -32.70
C VAL A 82 7.98 -6.42 -32.22
N ILE A 83 7.65 -5.44 -33.07
CA ILE A 83 6.78 -4.34 -32.73
C ILE A 83 5.42 -4.51 -33.41
N LEU A 84 4.36 -4.52 -32.61
CA LEU A 84 2.97 -4.44 -33.03
C LEU A 84 2.52 -2.97 -32.89
N ASP A 85 2.45 -2.27 -34.01
CA ASP A 85 2.00 -0.86 -34.10
C ASP A 85 0.48 -0.85 -34.39
N GLY A 86 -0.30 -0.37 -33.44
CA GLY A 86 -1.76 -0.32 -33.56
C GLY A 86 -2.32 0.74 -34.50
N GLY A 87 -1.48 1.59 -35.12
CA GLY A 87 -1.89 2.58 -36.13
C GLY A 87 -2.65 3.79 -35.57
N GLY A 88 -2.54 4.09 -34.29
CA GLY A 88 -3.12 5.29 -33.67
C GLY A 88 -4.66 5.28 -33.63
N LYS A 89 -5.28 6.38 -34.06
CA LYS A 89 -6.75 6.57 -34.09
C LYS A 89 -7.52 5.54 -34.91
N ASN A 90 -6.84 4.85 -35.80
CA ASN A 90 -7.51 3.98 -36.77
C ASN A 90 -8.02 2.69 -36.10
N GLY A 91 -9.34 2.61 -35.94
CA GLY A 91 -10.04 1.39 -35.52
C GLY A 91 -10.57 1.42 -34.10
N LYS A 92 -11.64 0.65 -33.89
CA LYS A 92 -12.33 0.49 -32.60
C LYS A 92 -11.91 -0.78 -31.87
N LYS A 93 -10.93 -1.53 -32.38
CA LYS A 93 -10.43 -2.80 -31.79
C LYS A 93 -9.20 -2.55 -30.94
N PRO A 94 -8.95 -3.31 -29.87
CA PRO A 94 -7.68 -3.28 -29.14
C PRO A 94 -6.52 -3.66 -30.05
N GLY A 95 -5.28 -3.36 -29.62
CA GLY A 95 -4.10 -3.82 -30.34
C GLY A 95 -4.02 -5.34 -30.40
N VAL A 96 -4.29 -6.00 -29.28
CA VAL A 96 -4.43 -7.45 -29.18
C VAL A 96 -5.69 -7.81 -28.41
N LEU A 97 -6.59 -8.59 -29.02
CA LEU A 97 -7.70 -9.23 -28.34
C LEU A 97 -7.34 -10.68 -28.02
N MET A 98 -7.30 -11.00 -26.73
CA MET A 98 -6.93 -12.33 -26.25
C MET A 98 -8.11 -13.32 -26.39
N ALA A 99 -7.79 -14.60 -26.51
CA ALA A 99 -8.77 -15.69 -26.56
C ALA A 99 -8.51 -16.74 -25.48
N LYS A 100 -9.47 -17.61 -25.22
CA LYS A 100 -9.36 -18.68 -24.21
C LYS A 100 -8.15 -19.58 -24.49
N GLY A 101 -7.27 -19.75 -23.49
CA GLY A 101 -6.08 -20.60 -23.57
C GLY A 101 -4.98 -20.06 -24.48
N SER A 102 -5.14 -18.85 -25.06
CA SER A 102 -4.09 -18.27 -25.91
C SER A 102 -2.93 -17.68 -25.09
N THR A 103 -1.77 -17.59 -25.72
CA THR A 103 -0.57 -16.94 -25.16
C THR A 103 -0.06 -15.86 -26.09
N LEU A 104 0.22 -14.67 -25.52
CA LEU A 104 0.95 -13.58 -26.18
C LEU A 104 2.31 -13.42 -25.49
N ASP A 105 3.41 -13.65 -26.22
CA ASP A 105 4.73 -13.73 -25.64
C ASP A 105 5.80 -12.96 -26.43
N GLY A 106 6.27 -11.85 -25.87
CA GLY A 106 7.48 -11.17 -26.32
C GLY A 106 7.28 -10.14 -27.43
N PHE A 107 6.29 -9.26 -27.35
CA PHE A 107 6.03 -8.20 -28.29
C PHE A 107 6.17 -6.81 -27.64
N THR A 108 6.60 -5.81 -28.42
CA THR A 108 6.28 -4.42 -28.12
C THR A 108 4.90 -4.12 -28.71
N ILE A 109 3.97 -3.62 -27.90
CA ILE A 109 2.64 -3.18 -28.32
C ILE A 109 2.56 -1.67 -28.07
N THR A 110 2.38 -0.89 -29.14
CA THR A 110 2.41 0.57 -29.08
C THR A 110 1.42 1.19 -30.05
N ASN A 111 1.15 2.51 -29.87
CA ASN A 111 0.35 3.31 -30.78
C ASN A 111 -1.08 2.73 -30.98
N VAL A 112 -1.68 2.22 -29.90
CA VAL A 112 -3.07 1.76 -29.88
C VAL A 112 -3.94 2.86 -29.28
N GLY A 113 -4.98 3.28 -29.98
CA GLY A 113 -5.81 4.42 -29.59
C GLY A 113 -5.10 5.76 -29.80
N VAL A 114 -5.58 6.79 -29.12
CA VAL A 114 -5.04 8.16 -29.26
C VAL A 114 -4.04 8.41 -28.14
N TYR A 115 -2.75 8.24 -28.44
CA TYR A 115 -1.68 8.69 -27.57
C TYR A 115 -1.22 10.08 -27.97
N ASP A 116 -1.02 10.98 -27.01
CA ASP A 116 -0.50 12.32 -27.20
C ASP A 116 0.57 12.61 -26.15
N GLU A 117 1.79 12.83 -26.57
CA GLU A 117 2.94 13.11 -25.71
C GLU A 117 2.78 14.42 -24.93
N ALA A 118 2.15 15.45 -25.52
CA ALA A 118 1.95 16.72 -24.85
C ALA A 118 0.92 16.58 -23.72
N ILE A 119 -0.15 15.81 -23.95
CA ILE A 119 -1.13 15.47 -22.90
C ILE A 119 -0.46 14.65 -21.81
N TRP A 120 0.31 13.62 -22.18
CA TRP A 120 1.03 12.82 -21.21
C TRP A 120 1.96 13.68 -20.35
N LYS A 121 2.79 14.50 -20.99
CA LYS A 121 3.75 15.37 -20.31
C LYS A 121 3.06 16.38 -19.39
N LYS A 122 2.00 17.03 -19.84
CA LYS A 122 1.21 17.96 -19.03
C LYS A 122 0.73 17.31 -17.72
N HIS A 123 0.11 16.15 -17.81
CA HIS A 123 -0.40 15.44 -16.62
C HIS A 123 0.72 14.84 -15.77
N PHE A 124 1.81 14.42 -16.37
CA PHE A 124 2.96 13.91 -15.64
C PHE A 124 3.67 15.02 -14.86
N ASP A 125 3.88 16.18 -15.46
CA ASP A 125 4.54 17.32 -14.84
C ASP A 125 3.66 17.99 -13.76
N SER A 126 2.34 18.09 -13.97
CA SER A 126 1.38 18.59 -12.95
C SER A 126 1.11 17.60 -11.82
N GLN A 127 1.79 16.47 -11.79
CA GLN A 127 1.61 15.43 -10.79
C GLN A 127 0.15 14.91 -10.71
N GLY A 128 -0.59 15.07 -11.77
CA GLY A 128 -1.99 14.67 -11.87
C GLY A 128 -2.97 15.55 -11.10
N GLU A 129 -2.58 16.75 -10.66
CA GLU A 129 -3.48 17.70 -9.99
C GLU A 129 -4.71 18.01 -10.84
N GLU A 130 -4.53 18.20 -12.15
CA GLU A 130 -5.62 18.45 -13.08
C GLU A 130 -6.53 17.25 -13.36
N LEU A 131 -6.08 16.02 -13.02
CA LEU A 131 -6.89 14.82 -13.21
C LEU A 131 -8.00 14.68 -12.18
N GLY A 132 -7.99 15.53 -11.14
CA GLY A 132 -8.96 15.50 -10.05
C GLY A 132 -8.96 14.16 -9.28
N ASP A 133 -9.83 14.07 -8.30
CA ASP A 133 -10.15 12.78 -7.66
C ASP A 133 -11.15 11.99 -8.49
N ASP A 134 -11.90 12.69 -9.36
CA ASP A 134 -12.81 12.07 -10.29
C ASP A 134 -12.04 11.28 -11.35
N GLU A 135 -12.51 10.10 -11.57
CA GLU A 135 -11.97 9.12 -12.51
C GLU A 135 -12.34 9.44 -13.95
N GLY A 136 -12.78 10.67 -14.17
CA GLY A 136 -13.01 11.23 -15.49
C GLY A 136 -11.84 10.84 -16.38
N SER A 137 -12.15 10.06 -17.37
CA SER A 137 -11.21 9.49 -18.29
C SER A 137 -10.39 10.61 -18.93
N VAL A 138 -9.07 10.53 -18.86
CA VAL A 138 -8.19 11.19 -19.85
C VAL A 138 -8.48 10.60 -21.25
N GLN A 139 -9.47 9.72 -21.33
CA GLN A 139 -9.86 9.02 -22.54
C GLN A 139 -10.44 10.01 -23.52
N ALA A 140 -9.65 10.34 -24.52
CA ALA A 140 -10.19 10.91 -25.74
C ALA A 140 -11.13 9.88 -26.41
N GLU A 141 -12.18 10.33 -27.07
CA GLU A 141 -13.09 9.47 -27.82
C GLU A 141 -12.29 8.56 -28.76
N GLY A 142 -12.53 7.26 -28.70
CA GLY A 142 -11.82 6.25 -29.50
C GLY A 142 -10.55 5.66 -28.86
N THR A 143 -10.28 5.95 -27.60
CA THR A 143 -9.21 5.25 -26.88
C THR A 143 -9.66 3.85 -26.47
N ILE A 144 -8.74 2.88 -26.57
CA ILE A 144 -8.95 1.47 -26.30
C ILE A 144 -7.68 0.86 -25.72
N PRO A 145 -7.77 -0.20 -24.91
CA PRO A 145 -6.60 -0.84 -24.33
C PRO A 145 -5.68 -1.44 -25.39
N ALA A 146 -4.37 -1.46 -25.11
CA ALA A 146 -3.40 -2.06 -26.01
C ALA A 146 -3.58 -3.58 -26.08
N VAL A 147 -3.74 -4.25 -24.93
CA VAL A 147 -4.09 -5.66 -24.82
C VAL A 147 -5.40 -5.78 -24.06
N SER A 148 -6.37 -6.49 -24.64
CA SER A 148 -7.71 -6.69 -24.05
C SER A 148 -7.97 -8.16 -23.74
N ILE A 149 -8.36 -8.44 -22.50
CA ILE A 149 -8.76 -9.75 -22.00
C ILE A 149 -10.20 -9.63 -21.53
N GLN A 150 -11.13 -10.26 -22.27
CA GLN A 150 -12.57 -10.16 -22.02
C GLN A 150 -13.09 -11.53 -21.60
N ALA A 151 -13.25 -11.72 -20.28
CA ALA A 151 -13.83 -12.93 -19.68
C ALA A 151 -13.17 -14.25 -20.13
N VAL A 152 -11.88 -14.26 -20.39
CA VAL A 152 -11.13 -15.45 -20.82
C VAL A 152 -9.88 -15.69 -19.98
N ASN A 153 -9.49 -16.97 -19.85
CA ASN A 153 -8.22 -17.38 -19.26
C ASN A 153 -7.16 -17.48 -20.36
N CYS A 154 -6.06 -16.77 -20.22
CA CYS A 154 -5.00 -16.65 -21.20
C CYS A 154 -3.67 -16.29 -20.50
N THR A 155 -2.58 -16.21 -21.26
CA THR A 155 -1.27 -15.78 -20.77
C THR A 155 -0.75 -14.60 -21.58
N VAL A 156 -0.35 -13.53 -20.88
CA VAL A 156 0.33 -12.36 -21.46
C VAL A 156 1.67 -12.22 -20.76
N THR A 157 2.76 -12.47 -21.46
CA THR A 157 4.07 -12.55 -20.85
C THR A 157 5.19 -11.96 -21.71
N ASN A 158 6.22 -11.41 -21.05
CA ASN A 158 7.43 -10.87 -21.67
C ASN A 158 7.16 -9.75 -22.70
N ASN A 159 6.09 -9.01 -22.59
CA ASN A 159 5.74 -7.94 -23.51
C ASN A 159 6.17 -6.56 -23.00
N ILE A 160 6.43 -5.63 -23.91
CA ILE A 160 6.63 -4.21 -23.65
C ILE A 160 5.40 -3.47 -24.19
N VAL A 161 4.66 -2.79 -23.31
CA VAL A 161 3.39 -2.12 -23.66
C VAL A 161 3.49 -0.65 -23.33
N HIS A 162 3.55 0.22 -24.34
CA HIS A 162 3.82 1.63 -24.09
C HIS A 162 3.24 2.59 -25.13
N HIS A 163 3.10 3.87 -24.74
CA HIS A 163 2.62 4.96 -25.62
C HIS A 163 1.28 4.60 -26.27
N ASN A 164 0.34 4.13 -25.45
CA ASN A 164 -1.02 3.82 -25.87
C ASN A 164 -2.00 4.84 -25.27
N GLY A 165 -3.09 5.08 -25.98
CA GLY A 165 -4.09 6.08 -25.61
C GLY A 165 -4.94 5.72 -24.37
N ASP A 166 -4.83 4.49 -23.88
CA ASP A 166 -5.57 4.01 -22.69
C ASP A 166 -4.69 3.03 -21.88
N VAL A 167 -5.32 2.11 -21.17
CA VAL A 167 -4.67 1.07 -20.35
C VAL A 167 -3.78 0.16 -21.21
N GLY A 168 -2.58 -0.14 -20.73
CA GLY A 168 -1.69 -1.08 -21.41
C GLY A 168 -2.30 -2.48 -21.53
N ILE A 169 -2.64 -3.12 -20.41
CA ILE A 169 -3.28 -4.44 -20.38
C ILE A 169 -4.58 -4.34 -19.58
N ALA A 170 -5.73 -4.52 -20.22
CA ALA A 170 -7.04 -4.50 -19.58
C ALA A 170 -7.61 -5.90 -19.41
N ILE A 171 -8.08 -6.21 -18.20
CA ILE A 171 -8.65 -7.49 -17.83
C ILE A 171 -10.05 -7.24 -17.26
N VAL A 172 -11.06 -7.79 -17.90
CA VAL A 172 -12.44 -7.74 -17.47
C VAL A 172 -12.91 -9.15 -17.15
N GLY A 173 -13.47 -9.33 -15.97
CA GLY A 173 -13.99 -10.61 -15.51
C GLY A 173 -15.38 -10.93 -16.02
N SER A 174 -16.04 -11.89 -15.40
CA SER A 174 -17.38 -12.34 -15.72
C SER A 174 -18.09 -12.83 -14.47
N LYS A 175 -19.43 -12.69 -14.47
CA LYS A 175 -20.28 -13.34 -13.47
C LYS A 175 -20.50 -14.82 -13.74
N ASP A 176 -20.32 -15.24 -15.00
CA ASP A 176 -20.69 -16.57 -15.46
C ASP A 176 -19.54 -17.58 -15.32
N GLN A 177 -18.32 -17.11 -15.21
CA GLN A 177 -17.14 -17.97 -15.09
C GLN A 177 -16.00 -17.28 -14.35
N ARG A 178 -15.16 -18.08 -13.72
CA ARG A 178 -13.93 -17.60 -13.07
C ARG A 178 -12.88 -17.22 -14.11
N VAL A 179 -12.39 -15.98 -14.03
CA VAL A 179 -11.42 -15.40 -14.97
C VAL A 179 -10.08 -15.17 -14.27
N THR A 180 -9.13 -16.04 -14.53
CA THR A 180 -7.81 -16.10 -13.86
C THR A 180 -6.64 -16.07 -14.85
N PRO A 181 -6.51 -15.09 -15.75
CA PRO A 181 -5.39 -15.03 -16.68
C PRO A 181 -4.06 -14.79 -15.95
N LEU A 182 -2.97 -15.23 -16.58
CA LEU A 182 -1.61 -14.96 -16.11
C LEU A 182 -1.02 -13.75 -16.84
N ILE A 183 -0.62 -12.74 -16.08
CA ILE A 183 0.06 -11.53 -16.56
C ILE A 183 1.43 -11.47 -15.90
N ALA A 184 2.47 -11.84 -16.62
CA ALA A 184 3.78 -12.04 -16.01
C ALA A 184 4.93 -11.46 -16.83
N ASN A 185 5.91 -10.86 -16.13
CA ASN A 185 7.14 -10.38 -16.73
C ASN A 185 6.93 -9.39 -17.91
N ASN A 186 5.92 -8.50 -17.80
CA ASN A 186 5.68 -7.46 -18.78
C ASN A 186 6.25 -6.11 -18.29
N VAL A 187 6.63 -5.25 -19.21
CA VAL A 187 7.04 -3.86 -18.97
C VAL A 187 5.96 -2.96 -19.56
N SER A 188 5.21 -2.22 -18.71
CA SER A 188 4.11 -1.37 -19.14
C SER A 188 4.34 0.08 -18.70
N PHE A 189 4.58 1.00 -19.65
CA PHE A 189 4.93 2.38 -19.31
C PHE A 189 4.40 3.42 -20.28
N ARG A 190 4.25 4.68 -19.81
CA ARG A 190 3.77 5.83 -20.60
C ARG A 190 2.48 5.55 -21.36
N ASN A 191 1.53 4.89 -20.71
CA ASN A 191 0.18 4.78 -21.23
C ASN A 191 -0.69 5.90 -20.63
N LEU A 192 -1.65 6.46 -21.39
CA LEU A 192 -2.57 7.48 -20.88
C LEU A 192 -3.54 6.93 -19.85
N GLY A 193 -3.73 5.62 -19.81
CA GLY A 193 -4.40 4.88 -18.73
C GLY A 193 -3.43 4.36 -17.68
N GLY A 194 -3.75 3.20 -17.10
CA GLY A 194 -2.86 2.45 -16.21
C GLY A 194 -1.94 1.48 -16.96
N GLY A 195 -0.96 0.92 -16.25
CA GLY A 195 -0.12 -0.14 -16.82
C GLY A 195 -0.90 -1.44 -17.01
N VAL A 196 -1.54 -1.93 -15.94
CA VAL A 196 -2.45 -3.08 -15.92
C VAL A 196 -3.75 -2.66 -15.22
N GLY A 197 -4.88 -2.84 -15.87
CA GLY A 197 -6.22 -2.58 -15.33
C GLY A 197 -7.02 -3.87 -15.15
N ILE A 198 -7.59 -4.07 -13.95
CA ILE A 198 -8.33 -5.29 -13.58
C ILE A 198 -9.70 -4.89 -13.07
N ALA A 199 -10.75 -5.47 -13.62
CA ALA A 199 -12.12 -5.09 -13.29
C ALA A 199 -13.09 -6.28 -13.27
N ASP A 200 -14.25 -6.01 -12.68
CA ASP A 200 -15.48 -6.76 -12.85
C ASP A 200 -15.32 -8.27 -12.58
N LEU A 201 -14.94 -8.60 -11.34
CA LEU A 201 -14.79 -9.97 -10.82
C LEU A 201 -13.61 -10.77 -11.41
N ALA A 202 -12.67 -10.13 -12.10
CA ALA A 202 -11.47 -10.82 -12.57
C ALA A 202 -10.56 -11.18 -11.38
N GLU A 203 -9.91 -12.34 -11.44
CA GLU A 203 -8.98 -12.87 -10.44
C GLU A 203 -7.62 -13.25 -11.07
N PRO A 204 -6.98 -12.38 -11.88
CA PRO A 204 -5.73 -12.72 -12.53
C PRO A 204 -4.60 -12.94 -11.53
N ILE A 205 -3.60 -13.66 -11.99
CA ILE A 205 -2.26 -13.69 -11.38
C ILE A 205 -1.42 -12.64 -12.11
N VAL A 206 -1.00 -11.59 -11.37
CA VAL A 206 -0.18 -10.48 -11.90
C VAL A 206 1.15 -10.46 -11.17
N ARG A 207 2.22 -10.87 -11.83
CA ARG A 207 3.52 -11.03 -11.18
C ARG A 207 4.71 -10.63 -12.05
N ASP A 208 5.79 -10.24 -11.40
CA ASP A 208 7.08 -9.91 -12.05
C ASP A 208 6.95 -8.83 -13.14
N ASN A 209 5.92 -7.96 -13.08
CA ASN A 209 5.75 -6.89 -14.05
C ASN A 209 6.42 -5.59 -13.56
N ALA A 210 6.91 -4.78 -14.51
CA ALA A 210 7.35 -3.42 -14.27
C ALA A 210 6.34 -2.43 -14.87
N CYS A 211 5.71 -1.59 -14.03
CA CYS A 211 4.71 -0.60 -14.44
C CYS A 211 5.16 0.81 -14.04
N SER A 212 5.46 1.68 -15.01
CA SER A 212 6.00 3.01 -14.72
C SER A 212 5.44 4.11 -15.60
N GLU A 213 5.49 5.34 -15.12
CA GLU A 213 5.16 6.55 -15.90
C GLU A 213 3.77 6.51 -16.56
N ASN A 214 2.84 5.70 -16.07
CA ASN A 214 1.47 5.68 -16.54
C ASN A 214 0.66 6.82 -15.89
N LEU A 215 -0.29 7.42 -16.61
CA LEU A 215 -1.10 8.52 -16.06
C LEU A 215 -2.08 8.10 -14.98
N ARG A 216 -2.32 6.81 -14.84
CA ARG A 216 -3.08 6.24 -13.72
C ARG A 216 -2.20 5.36 -12.84
N ALA A 217 -2.77 4.39 -12.16
CA ALA A 217 -2.00 3.46 -11.37
C ALA A 217 -1.13 2.54 -12.25
N GLY A 218 0.02 2.11 -11.71
CA GLY A 218 0.82 1.07 -12.35
C GLY A 218 -0.03 -0.20 -12.54
N ILE A 219 -0.66 -0.68 -11.45
CA ILE A 219 -1.65 -1.76 -11.47
C ILE A 219 -2.91 -1.24 -10.76
N GLY A 220 -4.04 -1.24 -11.45
CA GLY A 220 -5.33 -0.82 -10.88
C GLY A 220 -6.32 -1.97 -10.82
N CYS A 221 -7.01 -2.13 -9.67
CA CYS A 221 -8.09 -3.11 -9.54
C CYS A 221 -9.35 -2.47 -8.94
N ARG A 222 -10.49 -2.80 -9.55
CA ARG A 222 -11.81 -2.41 -9.08
C ARG A 222 -12.74 -3.60 -9.11
N ASN A 223 -13.56 -3.78 -8.10
CA ASN A 223 -14.53 -4.88 -8.03
C ASN A 223 -13.93 -6.22 -8.52
N SER A 224 -12.73 -6.56 -8.02
CA SER A 224 -11.94 -7.70 -8.49
C SER A 224 -11.03 -8.22 -7.36
N SER A 225 -10.57 -9.48 -7.47
CA SER A 225 -9.78 -10.12 -6.41
C SER A 225 -8.52 -10.80 -6.96
N PRO A 226 -7.61 -10.03 -7.61
CA PRO A 226 -6.38 -10.57 -8.17
C PRO A 226 -5.36 -10.97 -7.12
N PHE A 227 -4.41 -11.83 -7.53
CA PHE A 227 -3.14 -12.04 -6.86
C PHE A 227 -2.07 -11.15 -7.51
N ILE A 228 -1.57 -10.15 -6.77
CA ILE A 228 -0.58 -9.18 -7.27
C ILE A 228 0.70 -9.34 -6.46
N PHE A 229 1.75 -9.93 -7.05
CA PHE A 229 2.97 -10.19 -6.29
C PHE A 229 4.25 -9.98 -7.11
N ASP A 230 5.31 -9.54 -6.42
CA ASP A 230 6.65 -9.33 -6.96
C ASP A 230 6.70 -8.35 -8.16
N ASN A 231 5.74 -7.40 -8.25
CA ASN A 231 5.76 -6.37 -9.27
C ASN A 231 6.54 -5.14 -8.79
N THR A 232 7.05 -4.38 -9.75
CA THR A 232 7.70 -3.08 -9.52
C THR A 232 6.86 -1.97 -10.16
N CYS A 233 6.31 -1.06 -9.34
CA CYS A 233 5.44 0.03 -9.78
C CYS A 233 6.05 1.38 -9.37
N PHE A 234 6.51 2.19 -10.32
CA PHE A 234 7.22 3.43 -10.00
C PHE A 234 6.91 4.57 -10.96
N ASN A 235 7.08 5.81 -10.50
CA ASN A 235 6.82 7.02 -11.28
C ASN A 235 5.43 7.11 -11.92
N ASN A 236 4.43 6.37 -11.44
CA ASN A 236 3.08 6.53 -11.97
C ASN A 236 2.42 7.79 -11.39
N VAL A 237 1.57 8.46 -12.17
CA VAL A 237 0.92 9.72 -11.76
C VAL A 237 -0.11 9.49 -10.64
N ARG A 238 -0.64 8.30 -10.52
CA ARG A 238 -1.44 7.90 -9.35
C ARG A 238 -0.67 6.93 -8.45
N ALA A 239 -1.33 5.98 -7.86
CA ALA A 239 -0.68 4.99 -7.02
C ALA A 239 0.16 3.99 -7.81
N GLY A 240 1.16 3.38 -7.18
CA GLY A 240 1.83 2.23 -7.75
C GLY A 240 0.82 1.10 -7.98
N ILE A 241 0.10 0.70 -6.91
CA ILE A 241 -1.03 -0.25 -6.98
C ILE A 241 -2.26 0.43 -6.38
N GLY A 242 -3.39 0.41 -7.10
CA GLY A 242 -4.65 1.03 -6.67
C GLY A 242 -5.80 0.03 -6.54
N CYS A 243 -6.53 0.05 -5.40
CA CYS A 243 -7.66 -0.83 -5.12
C CYS A 243 -8.90 -0.02 -4.76
N ARG A 244 -10.07 -0.36 -5.34
CA ARG A 244 -11.33 0.36 -5.11
C ARG A 244 -12.56 -0.47 -5.44
N GLU A 245 -13.73 0.10 -5.12
CA GLU A 245 -15.03 -0.44 -5.53
C GLU A 245 -15.23 -1.92 -5.13
N GLY A 246 -14.92 -2.25 -3.86
CA GLY A 246 -15.11 -3.62 -3.35
C GLY A 246 -14.01 -4.60 -3.73
N ALA A 247 -12.91 -4.17 -4.31
CA ALA A 247 -11.79 -5.04 -4.64
C ALA A 247 -11.15 -5.69 -3.39
N ARG A 248 -10.80 -6.96 -3.48
CA ARG A 248 -10.19 -7.75 -2.39
C ARG A 248 -8.95 -8.51 -2.84
N PRO A 249 -7.96 -7.83 -3.43
CA PRO A 249 -6.72 -8.48 -3.86
C PRO A 249 -5.86 -8.95 -2.70
N ILE A 250 -4.96 -9.90 -3.00
CA ILE A 250 -3.78 -10.17 -2.19
C ILE A 250 -2.60 -9.49 -2.87
N ILE A 251 -1.98 -8.53 -2.17
CA ILE A 251 -0.87 -7.71 -2.67
C ILE A 251 0.37 -8.02 -1.85
N ARG A 252 1.35 -8.73 -2.43
CA ARG A 252 2.50 -9.27 -1.70
C ARG A 252 3.82 -9.03 -2.44
N GLY A 253 4.88 -8.69 -1.71
CA GLY A 253 6.25 -8.64 -2.24
C GLY A 253 6.51 -7.56 -3.29
N ASN A 254 5.57 -6.63 -3.52
CA ASN A 254 5.71 -5.61 -4.54
C ASN A 254 6.60 -4.45 -4.06
N LYS A 255 7.29 -3.81 -5.01
CA LYS A 255 8.02 -2.56 -4.80
C LYS A 255 7.27 -1.40 -5.45
N CYS A 256 6.84 -0.43 -4.64
CA CYS A 256 6.08 0.73 -5.08
C CYS A 256 6.81 2.02 -4.66
N TYR A 257 7.43 2.73 -5.60
CA TYR A 257 8.24 3.90 -5.25
C TYR A 257 8.11 5.05 -6.24
N GLN A 258 8.38 6.26 -5.76
CA GLN A 258 8.35 7.49 -6.56
C GLN A 258 7.04 7.72 -7.32
N ASN A 259 5.94 7.11 -6.87
CA ASN A 259 4.63 7.40 -7.44
C ASN A 259 4.11 8.74 -6.90
N ARG A 260 3.36 9.50 -7.74
CA ARG A 260 2.86 10.85 -7.39
C ARG A 260 1.77 10.83 -6.31
N ARG A 261 1.19 9.67 -6.05
CA ARG A 261 0.29 9.43 -4.91
C ARG A 261 0.89 8.36 -3.99
N ALA A 262 0.07 7.51 -3.42
CA ALA A 262 0.56 6.44 -2.55
C ALA A 262 1.30 5.35 -3.32
N GLY A 263 2.22 4.65 -2.65
CA GLY A 263 2.77 3.41 -3.18
C GLY A 263 1.67 2.39 -3.44
N ILE A 264 0.86 2.11 -2.40
CA ILE A 264 -0.37 1.29 -2.51
C ILE A 264 -1.54 2.13 -2.00
N GLY A 265 -2.57 2.32 -2.84
CA GLY A 265 -3.77 3.09 -2.50
C GLY A 265 -5.01 2.20 -2.40
N VAL A 266 -5.75 2.29 -1.27
CA VAL A 266 -6.97 1.54 -1.01
C VAL A 266 -8.08 2.51 -0.69
N ARG A 267 -9.22 2.41 -1.36
CA ARG A 267 -10.34 3.33 -1.10
C ARG A 267 -11.70 2.73 -1.37
N MET A 268 -12.70 3.36 -0.80
CA MET A 268 -14.13 3.05 -0.90
C MET A 268 -14.55 1.85 -0.06
N LYS A 269 -15.73 1.99 0.50
CA LYS A 269 -16.41 0.97 1.31
C LYS A 269 -16.45 -0.38 0.60
N GLY A 270 -16.23 -1.46 1.35
CA GLY A 270 -16.22 -2.84 0.86
C GLY A 270 -14.88 -3.26 0.24
N THR A 271 -13.95 -2.32 0.02
CA THR A 271 -12.59 -2.62 -0.45
C THR A 271 -11.74 -3.10 0.71
N ALA A 272 -11.30 -4.34 0.67
CA ALA A 272 -10.63 -5.02 1.78
C ALA A 272 -9.47 -5.91 1.31
N PRO A 273 -8.40 -5.33 0.77
CA PRO A 273 -7.21 -6.09 0.36
C PRO A 273 -6.42 -6.62 1.54
N VAL A 274 -5.65 -7.69 1.31
CA VAL A 274 -4.52 -8.07 2.15
C VAL A 274 -3.25 -7.50 1.52
N VAL A 275 -2.58 -6.58 2.23
CA VAL A 275 -1.35 -5.90 1.78
C VAL A 275 -0.21 -6.36 2.68
N GLU A 276 0.67 -7.21 2.17
CA GLU A 276 1.69 -7.84 3.00
C GLU A 276 3.08 -7.94 2.32
N ASN A 277 4.13 -7.76 3.13
CA ASN A 277 5.52 -7.91 2.70
C ASN A 277 5.90 -7.01 1.50
N ASN A 278 5.24 -5.87 1.30
CA ASN A 278 5.56 -4.91 0.25
C ASN A 278 6.58 -3.88 0.73
N GLU A 279 7.28 -3.28 -0.21
CA GLU A 279 8.22 -2.18 0.01
C GLU A 279 7.70 -0.91 -0.69
N CYS A 280 7.32 0.11 0.10
CA CYS A 280 6.70 1.35 -0.39
C CYS A 280 7.54 2.56 0.05
N TYR A 281 8.25 3.22 -0.88
CA TYR A 281 9.19 4.27 -0.51
C TYR A 281 9.25 5.43 -1.50
N GLU A 282 9.64 6.59 -1.02
CA GLU A 282 9.82 7.81 -1.83
C GLU A 282 8.58 8.21 -2.63
N ASN A 283 7.37 7.80 -2.21
CA ASN A 283 6.14 8.23 -2.84
C ASN A 283 5.75 9.64 -2.38
N ASP A 284 5.08 10.42 -3.23
CA ASP A 284 4.72 11.81 -2.91
C ASP A 284 3.61 11.90 -1.86
N MET A 285 2.86 10.85 -1.61
CA MET A 285 1.92 10.74 -0.51
C MET A 285 2.35 9.67 0.49
N ALA A 286 1.46 8.82 0.93
CA ALA A 286 1.78 7.73 1.86
C ALA A 286 2.44 6.54 1.15
N GLY A 287 3.23 5.75 1.89
CA GLY A 287 3.66 4.44 1.41
C GLY A 287 2.46 3.55 1.12
N ILE A 288 1.58 3.38 2.12
CA ILE A 288 0.27 2.72 1.96
C ILE A 288 -0.79 3.70 2.44
N GLY A 289 -1.70 4.13 1.54
CA GLY A 289 -2.81 5.02 1.86
C GLY A 289 -4.14 4.29 1.79
N ASN A 290 -4.98 4.45 2.82
CA ASN A 290 -6.31 3.88 2.82
C ASN A 290 -7.35 4.91 3.27
N ARG A 291 -8.53 4.95 2.61
CA ARG A 291 -9.56 5.95 2.86
C ARG A 291 -10.97 5.48 2.51
N ASP A 292 -11.95 6.30 2.88
CA ASP A 292 -13.35 6.18 2.45
C ASP A 292 -13.96 4.82 2.85
N ASP A 293 -13.99 4.51 4.16
CA ASP A 293 -14.52 3.27 4.74
C ASP A 293 -13.89 1.96 4.20
N ALA A 294 -12.69 2.01 3.64
CA ALA A 294 -11.96 0.79 3.27
C ALA A 294 -11.47 0.02 4.52
N GLU A 295 -11.37 -1.29 4.42
CA GLU A 295 -11.03 -2.21 5.53
C GLU A 295 -9.84 -3.12 5.20
N PRO A 296 -8.65 -2.57 4.88
CA PRO A 296 -7.49 -3.40 4.54
C PRO A 296 -6.86 -4.08 5.74
N ILE A 297 -6.24 -5.24 5.50
CA ILE A 297 -5.26 -5.84 6.39
C ILE A 297 -3.88 -5.47 5.86
N ILE A 298 -3.10 -4.70 6.64
CA ILE A 298 -1.79 -4.17 6.26
C ILE A 298 -0.75 -4.78 7.20
N ARG A 299 0.06 -5.72 6.70
CA ARG A 299 0.99 -6.44 7.58
C ARG A 299 2.38 -6.64 6.97
N ASN A 300 3.40 -6.55 7.82
CA ASN A 300 4.81 -6.84 7.49
C ASN A 300 5.34 -6.03 6.30
N ASN A 301 4.82 -4.84 6.03
CA ASN A 301 5.32 -3.97 4.96
C ASN A 301 6.43 -3.05 5.46
N LYS A 302 7.29 -2.60 4.54
CA LYS A 302 8.29 -1.58 4.78
C LYS A 302 7.90 -0.29 4.06
N CYS A 303 7.65 0.77 4.84
CA CYS A 303 7.21 2.07 4.32
C CYS A 303 8.18 3.16 4.77
N TYR A 304 8.97 3.71 3.84
CA TYR A 304 10.01 4.67 4.24
C TYR A 304 10.25 5.80 3.23
N LYS A 305 10.72 6.93 3.74
CA LYS A 305 11.03 8.15 2.95
C LYS A 305 9.87 8.65 2.10
N ASN A 306 8.62 8.34 2.46
CA ASN A 306 7.46 8.89 1.79
C ASN A 306 7.23 10.34 2.25
N LYS A 307 6.70 11.21 1.38
CA LYS A 307 6.51 12.63 1.71
C LYS A 307 5.38 12.86 2.73
N MET A 308 4.50 11.91 2.93
CA MET A 308 3.49 11.95 3.98
C MET A 308 3.73 10.86 5.03
N ALA A 309 2.83 9.96 5.23
CA ALA A 309 2.95 8.88 6.20
C ALA A 309 3.54 7.60 5.59
N GLY A 310 4.14 6.74 6.42
CA GLY A 310 4.40 5.37 6.03
C GLY A 310 3.10 4.65 5.72
N ILE A 311 2.16 4.65 6.69
CA ILE A 311 0.79 4.16 6.50
C ILE A 311 -0.17 5.28 6.90
N GLY A 312 -1.04 5.71 5.98
CA GLY A 312 -2.03 6.76 6.19
C GLY A 312 -3.46 6.24 6.08
N SER A 313 -4.32 6.61 7.05
CA SER A 313 -5.72 6.21 7.11
C SER A 313 -6.61 7.43 7.25
N ASP A 314 -7.60 7.57 6.38
CA ASP A 314 -8.55 8.67 6.35
C ASP A 314 -9.98 8.12 6.26
N GLY A 315 -10.72 8.12 7.38
CA GLY A 315 -12.06 7.57 7.44
C GLY A 315 -12.15 6.09 7.06
N SER A 316 -11.17 5.28 7.45
CA SER A 316 -11.06 3.85 7.10
C SER A 316 -10.84 2.99 8.33
N LYS A 317 -10.95 1.66 8.20
CA LYS A 317 -10.88 0.71 9.31
C LYS A 317 -9.80 -0.37 9.10
N PRO A 318 -8.52 0.03 9.06
CA PRO A 318 -7.44 -0.92 8.81
C PRO A 318 -7.06 -1.73 10.05
N LEU A 319 -6.60 -2.95 9.81
CA LEU A 319 -5.76 -3.71 10.74
C LEU A 319 -4.30 -3.56 10.31
N ILE A 320 -3.47 -2.92 11.15
CA ILE A 320 -2.06 -2.58 10.84
C ILE A 320 -1.14 -3.34 11.78
N VAL A 321 -0.44 -4.36 11.29
CA VAL A 321 0.32 -5.29 12.14
C VAL A 321 1.73 -5.55 11.60
N GLY A 322 2.75 -5.41 12.45
CA GLY A 322 4.11 -5.85 12.16
C GLY A 322 4.82 -5.05 11.04
N ASN A 323 4.35 -3.85 10.71
CA ASN A 323 4.96 -3.04 9.66
C ASN A 323 6.15 -2.23 10.19
N GLU A 324 7.13 -1.96 9.33
CA GLU A 324 8.23 -1.03 9.57
C GLU A 324 7.96 0.29 8.83
N CYS A 325 7.79 1.38 9.58
CA CYS A 325 7.59 2.73 9.05
C CYS A 325 8.73 3.63 9.50
N ARG A 326 9.62 4.07 8.59
CA ARG A 326 10.79 4.86 8.96
C ARG A 326 11.06 6.03 8.04
N GLU A 327 11.61 7.09 8.59
CA GLU A 327 12.08 8.26 7.86
C GLU A 327 11.01 8.93 6.95
N ASN A 328 9.72 8.74 7.24
CA ASN A 328 8.66 9.42 6.51
C ASN A 328 8.55 10.88 6.98
N LEU A 329 8.19 11.80 6.06
CA LEU A 329 8.23 13.24 6.38
C LEU A 329 7.12 13.70 7.32
N MET A 330 6.05 12.93 7.46
CA MET A 330 5.00 13.23 8.43
C MET A 330 4.92 12.17 9.52
N ALA A 331 4.17 11.14 9.34
CA ALA A 331 3.92 10.11 10.34
C ALA A 331 4.50 8.74 9.93
N GLY A 332 4.86 7.92 10.93
CA GLY A 332 5.00 6.50 10.68
C GLY A 332 3.64 5.90 10.30
N ILE A 333 2.67 6.03 11.24
CA ILE A 333 1.27 5.65 11.03
C ILE A 333 0.39 6.85 11.39
N GLY A 334 -0.45 7.30 10.48
CA GLY A 334 -1.33 8.45 10.68
C GLY A 334 -2.80 8.11 10.48
N LEU A 335 -3.66 8.46 11.45
CA LEU A 335 -5.10 8.31 11.39
C LEU A 335 -5.78 9.68 11.41
N ARG A 336 -6.75 9.89 10.53
CA ARG A 336 -7.60 11.07 10.49
C ARG A 336 -8.99 10.75 9.94
N GLY A 337 -9.89 11.75 9.95
CA GLY A 337 -11.20 11.63 9.30
C GLY A 337 -12.09 10.56 9.95
N LYS A 338 -12.04 10.41 11.30
CA LYS A 338 -12.79 9.39 12.04
C LYS A 338 -12.39 7.95 11.68
N ALA A 339 -11.13 7.71 11.32
CA ALA A 339 -10.62 6.37 11.11
C ALA A 339 -10.67 5.55 12.41
N GLU A 340 -10.91 4.25 12.28
CA GLU A 340 -10.94 3.28 13.38
C GLU A 340 -9.89 2.21 13.10
N ALA A 341 -8.80 2.14 13.89
CA ALA A 341 -7.70 1.24 13.59
C ALA A 341 -7.20 0.43 14.77
N THR A 342 -6.78 -0.80 14.48
CA THR A 342 -5.91 -1.59 15.37
C THR A 342 -4.49 -1.51 14.83
N ILE A 343 -3.54 -1.07 15.69
CA ILE A 343 -2.13 -0.85 15.35
C ILE A 343 -1.29 -1.69 16.31
N GLN A 344 -0.75 -2.81 15.84
CA GLN A 344 -0.08 -3.77 16.69
C GLN A 344 1.28 -4.21 16.15
N LYS A 345 2.28 -4.32 17.03
CA LYS A 345 3.62 -4.87 16.71
C LYS A 345 4.33 -4.16 15.56
N ASN A 346 4.04 -2.88 15.33
CA ASN A 346 4.71 -2.10 14.31
C ASN A 346 5.97 -1.43 14.87
N LYS A 347 6.93 -1.20 13.99
CA LYS A 347 8.14 -0.45 14.27
C LYS A 347 8.13 0.88 13.53
N CYS A 348 8.06 1.99 14.28
CA CYS A 348 8.07 3.34 13.71
C CYS A 348 9.34 4.06 14.15
N VAL A 349 10.27 4.34 13.22
CA VAL A 349 11.61 4.85 13.52
C VAL A 349 11.89 6.13 12.74
N GLU A 350 12.34 7.17 13.44
CA GLU A 350 12.81 8.44 12.86
C GLU A 350 11.85 9.10 11.86
N ASN A 351 10.54 8.95 12.06
CA ASN A 351 9.55 9.69 11.28
C ASN A 351 9.53 11.15 11.76
N LYS A 352 9.52 12.12 10.84
CA LYS A 352 9.84 13.52 11.19
C LYS A 352 8.81 14.19 12.09
N LEU A 353 7.52 13.95 11.87
CA LEU A 353 6.49 14.62 12.65
C LEU A 353 6.04 13.78 13.86
N VAL A 354 5.54 12.56 13.63
CA VAL A 354 5.13 11.62 14.68
C VAL A 354 5.40 10.18 14.25
N ALA A 355 5.64 9.28 15.22
CA ALA A 355 5.62 7.85 14.95
C ALA A 355 4.18 7.37 14.72
N ILE A 356 3.25 7.74 15.64
CA ILE A 356 1.81 7.47 15.49
C ILE A 356 1.02 8.74 15.78
N GLY A 357 0.13 9.12 14.84
CA GLY A 357 -0.81 10.24 14.98
C GLY A 357 -2.26 9.78 14.89
N VAL A 358 -3.09 10.17 15.86
CA VAL A 358 -4.53 9.90 15.91
C VAL A 358 -5.25 11.23 16.00
N THR A 359 -5.93 11.65 14.92
CA THR A 359 -6.49 13.01 14.81
C THR A 359 -7.89 13.00 14.20
N GLN A 360 -8.58 14.14 14.29
CA GLN A 360 -9.89 14.39 13.66
C GLN A 360 -10.95 13.33 14.02
N GLY A 361 -11.13 13.09 15.33
CA GLY A 361 -12.16 12.19 15.85
C GLY A 361 -11.90 10.70 15.60
N SER A 362 -10.67 10.33 15.27
CA SER A 362 -10.29 8.93 15.02
C SER A 362 -10.15 8.14 16.32
N THR A 363 -10.31 6.83 16.23
CA THR A 363 -10.17 5.90 17.35
C THR A 363 -9.09 4.86 17.03
N ALA A 364 -8.20 4.59 18.00
CA ALA A 364 -7.12 3.63 17.83
C ALA A 364 -6.91 2.73 19.05
N THR A 365 -6.69 1.44 18.79
CA THR A 365 -6.08 0.52 19.74
C THR A 365 -4.63 0.29 19.31
N ILE A 366 -3.66 0.67 20.17
CA ILE A 366 -2.23 0.74 19.85
C ILE A 366 -1.47 -0.13 20.84
N THR A 367 -1.00 -1.30 20.42
CA THR A 367 -0.42 -2.29 21.32
C THR A 367 0.90 -2.86 20.79
N GLU A 368 1.84 -3.10 21.71
CA GLU A 368 3.08 -3.82 21.43
C GLU A 368 3.95 -3.21 20.29
N ASN A 369 3.89 -1.87 20.09
CA ASN A 369 4.68 -1.21 19.06
C ASN A 369 6.02 -0.70 19.61
N GLU A 370 7.04 -0.66 18.75
CA GLU A 370 8.34 -0.02 19.00
C GLU A 370 8.35 1.34 18.29
N LEU A 371 8.43 2.43 19.08
CA LEU A 371 8.34 3.81 18.60
C LEU A 371 9.60 4.57 18.97
N VAL A 372 10.42 4.94 18.00
CA VAL A 372 11.73 5.54 18.23
C VAL A 372 11.91 6.83 17.46
N ARG A 373 12.34 7.88 18.16
CA ARG A 373 12.89 9.09 17.54
C ARG A 373 13.88 9.75 18.47
N THR A 374 15.11 9.92 17.97
CA THR A 374 16.25 10.41 18.75
C THR A 374 16.41 11.93 18.72
N GLY A 375 15.67 12.64 17.89
CA GLY A 375 15.78 14.09 17.78
C GLY A 375 14.47 14.77 17.36
N GLY A 376 14.50 16.10 17.35
CA GLY A 376 13.39 16.94 16.93
C GLY A 376 12.45 17.37 18.06
N VAL A 377 11.64 18.39 17.77
CA VAL A 377 10.73 19.05 18.74
C VAL A 377 9.37 18.36 18.86
N PRO A 378 8.73 17.87 17.77
CA PRO A 378 7.39 17.30 17.85
C PRO A 378 7.30 16.06 18.76
N PRO A 379 6.13 15.74 19.33
CA PRO A 379 5.96 14.50 20.09
C PRO A 379 6.09 13.26 19.19
N ILE A 380 6.46 12.11 19.78
CA ILE A 380 6.51 10.83 19.06
C ILE A 380 5.09 10.32 18.78
N ILE A 381 4.18 10.48 19.76
CA ILE A 381 2.77 10.10 19.66
C ILE A 381 1.91 11.33 19.87
N ALA A 382 0.87 11.51 19.04
CA ALA A 382 -0.11 12.57 19.21
C ALA A 382 -1.54 12.05 19.10
N VAL A 383 -2.36 12.28 20.13
CA VAL A 383 -3.80 12.05 20.14
C VAL A 383 -4.48 13.40 20.21
N LYS A 384 -5.16 13.84 19.14
CA LYS A 384 -5.63 15.22 18.98
C LYS A 384 -7.06 15.30 18.44
N ASP A 385 -7.61 16.49 18.49
CA ASP A 385 -8.85 16.87 17.80
C ASP A 385 -10.04 15.95 18.10
N GLY A 386 -10.31 15.70 19.40
CA GLY A 386 -11.43 14.86 19.84
C GLY A 386 -11.25 13.36 19.60
N SER A 387 -10.03 12.94 19.29
CA SER A 387 -9.72 11.53 19.05
C SER A 387 -9.55 10.73 20.34
N THR A 388 -9.68 9.42 20.23
CA THR A 388 -9.54 8.48 21.36
C THR A 388 -8.48 7.41 21.04
N ALA A 389 -7.61 7.12 22.02
CA ALA A 389 -6.61 6.06 21.89
C ALA A 389 -6.50 5.20 23.16
N SER A 390 -6.45 3.89 22.99
CA SER A 390 -5.87 2.97 23.95
C SER A 390 -4.43 2.68 23.55
N PHE A 391 -3.49 2.87 24.45
CA PHE A 391 -2.06 2.77 24.21
C PHE A 391 -1.43 1.85 25.27
N ASP A 392 -1.21 0.58 24.91
CA ASP A 392 -0.90 -0.47 25.86
C ASP A 392 0.32 -1.29 25.48
N ASN A 393 1.23 -1.53 26.43
CA ASN A 393 2.42 -2.38 26.26
C ASN A 393 3.35 -1.98 25.09
N ASN A 394 3.48 -0.69 24.82
CA ASN A 394 4.39 -0.19 23.78
C ASN A 394 5.76 0.20 24.37
N ASP A 395 6.82 0.10 23.57
CA ASP A 395 8.16 0.60 23.87
C ASP A 395 8.40 1.93 23.13
N VAL A 396 8.55 3.03 23.87
CA VAL A 396 8.71 4.39 23.34
C VAL A 396 10.09 4.93 23.73
N LYS A 397 10.92 5.27 22.75
CA LYS A 397 12.27 5.80 22.95
C LYS A 397 12.45 7.18 22.35
N GLY A 398 12.90 8.11 23.18
CA GLY A 398 13.14 9.49 22.79
C GLY A 398 11.97 10.41 23.12
N GLY A 399 11.77 11.43 22.30
CA GLY A 399 10.76 12.46 22.48
C GLY A 399 11.24 13.82 22.00
N GLY A 400 10.37 14.80 22.03
CA GLY A 400 10.70 16.21 21.84
C GLY A 400 10.21 16.99 23.06
N VAL A 401 9.23 17.88 22.88
CA VAL A 401 8.52 18.54 24.02
C VAL A 401 7.80 17.51 24.89
N ALA A 402 7.39 16.40 24.30
CA ALA A 402 6.86 15.23 24.98
C ALA A 402 7.10 13.97 24.13
N ALA A 403 7.14 12.79 24.75
CA ALA A 403 7.04 11.54 23.99
C ALA A 403 5.60 11.35 23.49
N MET A 404 4.61 11.58 24.33
CA MET A 404 3.19 11.52 23.97
C MET A 404 2.46 12.82 24.31
N LEU A 405 1.76 13.39 23.33
CA LEU A 405 0.85 14.52 23.50
C LEU A 405 -0.60 14.04 23.44
N VAL A 406 -1.39 14.38 24.47
CA VAL A 406 -2.82 14.08 24.56
C VAL A 406 -3.60 15.38 24.50
N GLN A 407 -4.33 15.59 23.41
CA GLN A 407 -5.32 16.67 23.19
C GLN A 407 -6.68 16.05 22.81
N GLY A 408 -7.03 14.94 23.43
CA GLY A 408 -8.25 14.16 23.27
C GLY A 408 -8.45 13.25 24.46
N THR A 409 -8.83 12.00 24.23
CA THR A 409 -8.98 10.97 25.27
C THR A 409 -7.95 9.88 25.10
N ALA A 410 -7.22 9.52 26.15
CA ALA A 410 -6.25 8.44 26.11
C ALA A 410 -6.26 7.57 27.37
N THR A 411 -6.19 6.25 27.16
CA THR A 411 -5.82 5.28 28.18
C THR A 411 -4.41 4.78 27.86
N ILE A 412 -3.48 4.90 28.80
CA ILE A 412 -2.04 4.64 28.60
C ILE A 412 -1.62 3.66 29.69
N SER A 413 -1.39 2.40 29.35
CA SER A 413 -1.09 1.38 30.36
C SER A 413 0.01 0.40 29.95
N GLY A 414 0.81 -0.03 30.94
CA GLY A 414 1.83 -1.05 30.74
C GLY A 414 2.97 -0.68 29.79
N ASN A 415 3.11 0.60 29.42
CA ASN A 415 4.12 1.04 28.44
C ASN A 415 5.47 1.35 29.11
N ARG A 416 6.52 1.20 28.35
CA ARG A 416 7.85 1.69 28.70
C ARG A 416 8.18 2.95 27.91
N PHE A 417 8.46 4.05 28.60
CA PHE A 417 8.90 5.31 28.04
C PHE A 417 10.36 5.57 28.46
N THR A 418 11.27 5.72 27.51
CA THR A 418 12.68 5.99 27.74
C THR A 418 13.10 7.29 27.07
N GLY A 419 13.45 8.31 27.82
CA GLY A 419 14.00 9.58 27.33
C GLY A 419 15.44 9.43 26.85
N MET A 420 16.00 10.51 26.29
CA MET A 420 17.35 10.51 25.71
C MET A 420 18.45 10.86 26.74
N GLY A 421 18.18 10.67 28.03
CA GLY A 421 19.18 10.87 29.10
C GLY A 421 19.42 12.32 29.53
N GLU A 422 18.93 13.31 28.84
CA GLU A 422 19.12 14.73 29.18
C GLU A 422 18.06 15.29 30.14
N LYS A 423 17.13 14.44 30.58
CA LYS A 423 15.98 14.83 31.43
C LYS A 423 15.19 16.02 30.84
N GLN A 424 15.01 16.02 29.53
CA GLN A 424 14.26 17.02 28.78
C GLN A 424 12.88 16.51 28.38
N GLY A 425 11.94 17.42 28.13
CA GLY A 425 10.58 17.09 27.72
C GLY A 425 9.79 16.32 28.80
N ASN A 426 8.59 15.95 28.46
CA ASN A 426 7.73 15.14 29.31
C ASN A 426 7.53 13.75 28.68
N ALA A 427 7.32 12.69 29.44
CA ALA A 427 6.93 11.44 28.84
C ALA A 427 5.49 11.55 28.29
N VAL A 428 4.55 12.00 29.11
CA VAL A 428 3.16 12.27 28.69
C VAL A 428 2.81 13.71 29.01
N TRP A 429 2.35 14.45 27.99
CA TRP A 429 1.81 15.81 28.16
C TRP A 429 0.31 15.80 27.87
N VAL A 430 -0.49 16.03 28.91
CA VAL A 430 -1.96 16.09 28.82
C VAL A 430 -2.37 17.56 28.76
N TRP A 431 -2.94 17.94 27.63
CA TRP A 431 -3.30 19.33 27.33
C TRP A 431 -4.68 19.69 27.88
N LYS A 432 -4.96 20.97 27.96
CA LYS A 432 -6.23 21.53 28.38
C LYS A 432 -7.44 20.86 27.71
N GLY A 433 -8.46 20.55 28.49
CA GLY A 433 -9.71 19.95 28.01
C GLY A 433 -9.66 18.44 27.71
N SER A 434 -8.51 17.84 27.90
CA SER A 434 -8.28 16.41 27.60
C SER A 434 -8.69 15.50 28.76
N LYS A 435 -8.77 14.19 28.46
CA LYS A 435 -8.98 13.13 29.45
C LYS A 435 -7.90 12.07 29.31
N ALA A 436 -7.21 11.74 30.41
CA ALA A 436 -6.18 10.72 30.39
C ALA A 436 -6.24 9.80 31.61
N THR A 437 -6.11 8.50 31.38
CA THR A 437 -5.81 7.50 32.40
C THR A 437 -4.42 6.93 32.10
N ILE A 438 -3.49 7.07 33.06
CA ILE A 438 -2.07 6.71 32.92
C ILE A 438 -1.73 5.71 34.03
N ALA A 439 -1.63 4.43 33.71
CA ALA A 439 -1.55 3.38 34.69
C ALA A 439 -0.44 2.36 34.42
N ASN A 440 0.31 1.97 35.45
CA ASN A 440 1.27 0.87 35.40
C ASN A 440 2.35 1.03 34.31
N ASN A 441 2.77 2.25 33.98
CA ASN A 441 3.83 2.53 33.02
C ASN A 441 5.20 2.66 33.72
N ASP A 442 6.26 2.40 32.98
CA ASP A 442 7.65 2.64 33.38
C ASP A 442 8.21 3.84 32.62
N PHE A 443 8.55 4.92 33.32
CA PHE A 443 9.07 6.17 32.80
C PHE A 443 10.52 6.37 33.23
N VAL A 444 11.43 6.60 32.28
CA VAL A 444 12.86 6.79 32.56
C VAL A 444 13.42 7.95 31.74
N GLY A 445 14.14 8.87 32.39
CA GLY A 445 14.98 9.86 31.71
C GLY A 445 14.27 11.09 31.14
N TYR A 446 13.05 11.41 31.58
CA TYR A 446 12.32 12.63 31.21
C TYR A 446 12.39 13.70 32.30
N ARG A 447 12.11 14.97 31.97
CA ARG A 447 11.95 16.03 32.96
C ARG A 447 10.84 15.72 33.94
N ALA A 448 9.68 15.29 33.43
CA ALA A 448 8.56 14.76 34.19
C ALA A 448 7.92 13.60 33.43
N ALA A 449 7.42 12.60 34.16
CA ALA A 449 6.66 11.52 33.56
C ALA A 449 5.32 12.02 33.02
N VAL A 450 4.59 12.79 33.82
CA VAL A 450 3.32 13.38 33.45
C VAL A 450 3.35 14.88 33.71
N ASN A 451 2.90 15.65 32.71
CA ASN A 451 2.62 17.07 32.85
C ASN A 451 1.21 17.33 32.33
N ALA A 452 0.31 17.80 33.17
CA ALA A 452 -1.10 17.98 32.86
C ALA A 452 -1.58 19.38 33.27
N SER A 453 -2.48 19.94 32.50
CA SER A 453 -3.15 21.20 32.83
C SER A 453 -4.62 21.16 32.42
N GLU A 454 -5.52 21.71 33.27
CA GLU A 454 -6.98 21.86 33.04
C GLU A 454 -7.63 20.60 32.39
N SER A 455 -7.26 19.40 32.85
CA SER A 455 -7.65 18.11 32.27
C SER A 455 -8.24 17.16 33.30
N GLU A 456 -9.09 16.21 32.87
CA GLU A 456 -9.53 15.09 33.69
C GLU A 456 -8.44 14.03 33.70
N LEU A 457 -7.91 13.68 34.88
CA LEU A 457 -6.70 12.89 34.98
C LEU A 457 -6.82 11.78 36.04
N VAL A 458 -6.37 10.59 35.68
CA VAL A 458 -6.07 9.50 36.61
C VAL A 458 -4.63 9.02 36.35
N VAL A 459 -3.77 9.05 37.37
CA VAL A 459 -2.38 8.58 37.29
C VAL A 459 -2.13 7.59 38.43
N MET A 460 -1.93 6.33 38.12
CA MET A 460 -1.84 5.29 39.16
C MET A 460 -0.82 4.20 38.86
N GLY A 461 -0.12 3.73 39.89
CA GLY A 461 0.74 2.55 39.83
C GLY A 461 1.95 2.67 38.90
N ASN A 462 2.35 3.88 38.50
CA ASN A 462 3.48 4.08 37.59
C ASN A 462 4.81 4.07 38.36
N THR A 463 5.87 3.57 37.70
CA THR A 463 7.25 3.67 38.17
C THR A 463 7.97 4.76 37.38
N ILE A 464 8.65 5.69 38.07
CA ILE A 464 9.27 6.87 37.46
C ILE A 464 10.71 6.98 37.92
N ARG A 465 11.65 6.99 37.00
CA ARG A 465 13.10 7.06 37.29
C ARG A 465 13.76 8.18 36.49
N GLU A 466 14.86 8.69 37.00
CA GLU A 466 15.71 9.67 36.32
C GLU A 466 14.93 10.92 35.83
N PHE A 467 14.10 11.49 36.67
CA PHE A 467 13.34 12.72 36.42
C PHE A 467 14.04 13.96 37.03
N ARG A 468 13.50 15.16 36.74
CA ARG A 468 14.05 16.41 37.26
C ARG A 468 13.09 17.11 38.23
N GLY A 469 13.37 16.95 39.52
CA GLY A 469 12.66 17.63 40.61
C GLY A 469 11.24 17.11 40.85
N GLN A 470 10.37 17.12 39.86
CA GLN A 470 8.95 16.75 39.99
C GLN A 470 8.59 15.66 38.99
N ALA A 471 8.13 14.50 39.49
CA ALA A 471 7.81 13.36 38.63
C ALA A 471 6.47 13.52 37.91
N ILE A 472 5.43 13.98 38.62
CA ILE A 472 4.08 14.24 38.11
C ILE A 472 3.72 15.70 38.44
N VAL A 473 3.38 16.47 37.40
CA VAL A 473 3.02 17.89 37.53
C VAL A 473 1.59 18.10 37.02
N VAL A 474 0.71 18.63 37.88
CA VAL A 474 -0.67 18.99 37.54
C VAL A 474 -0.89 20.44 37.85
N LYS A 475 -1.22 21.28 36.85
CA LYS A 475 -1.41 22.72 36.99
C LYS A 475 -2.83 23.11 36.59
N ASP A 476 -3.34 24.14 37.31
CA ASP A 476 -4.56 24.91 36.98
C ASP A 476 -5.77 24.02 36.59
N SER A 477 -5.90 22.83 37.18
CA SER A 477 -7.01 21.95 36.86
C SER A 477 -8.28 22.36 37.63
N SER A 478 -9.28 22.77 36.90
CA SER A 478 -10.65 22.91 37.42
C SER A 478 -11.38 21.58 37.54
N LYS A 479 -10.83 20.52 36.98
CA LYS A 479 -11.36 19.15 36.97
C LYS A 479 -10.63 18.27 37.97
N PRO A 480 -11.26 17.18 38.48
CA PRO A 480 -10.60 16.27 39.40
C PRO A 480 -9.39 15.61 38.79
N ALA A 481 -8.28 15.59 39.50
CA ALA A 481 -7.10 14.81 39.21
C ALA A 481 -6.86 13.79 40.33
N HIS A 482 -6.86 12.51 39.99
CA HIS A 482 -6.61 11.44 40.94
C HIS A 482 -5.21 10.87 40.69
N VAL A 483 -4.32 11.00 41.67
CA VAL A 483 -2.91 10.57 41.54
C VAL A 483 -2.57 9.70 42.77
N PHE A 484 -2.41 8.42 42.57
CA PHE A 484 -2.20 7.49 43.69
C PHE A 484 -1.35 6.28 43.33
N GLY A 485 -0.64 5.74 44.32
CA GLY A 485 0.13 4.52 44.20
C GLY A 485 1.31 4.57 43.24
N ASN A 486 1.83 5.78 42.89
CA ASN A 486 2.99 5.90 42.02
C ASN A 486 4.30 5.87 42.81
N THR A 487 5.32 5.24 42.26
CA THR A 487 6.67 5.17 42.83
C THR A 487 7.65 5.97 42.01
N ALA A 488 8.25 6.99 42.62
CA ALA A 488 9.34 7.76 42.04
C ALA A 488 10.69 7.34 42.67
N ILE A 489 11.71 7.12 41.86
CA ILE A 489 13.06 6.75 42.31
C ILE A 489 14.02 7.85 41.90
N SER A 490 14.66 8.51 42.88
CA SER A 490 15.54 9.66 42.66
C SER A 490 16.79 9.64 43.51
N LYS A 491 17.87 10.22 43.00
CA LYS A 491 19.09 10.56 43.80
C LYS A 491 18.97 11.94 44.45
N ASP A 492 18.00 12.75 44.05
CA ASP A 492 17.77 14.10 44.58
C ASP A 492 16.85 14.02 45.80
N GLU A 493 17.38 14.38 46.98
CA GLU A 493 16.63 14.41 48.24
C GLU A 493 15.44 15.37 48.23
N LYS A 494 15.44 16.37 47.31
CA LYS A 494 14.34 17.35 47.13
C LYS A 494 13.32 16.89 46.10
N ALA A 495 13.46 15.71 45.52
CA ALA A 495 12.54 15.20 44.54
C ALA A 495 11.12 14.99 45.11
N VAL A 496 10.13 15.38 44.33
CA VAL A 496 8.70 15.28 44.69
C VAL A 496 8.00 14.38 43.69
N VAL A 497 7.21 13.40 44.19
CA VAL A 497 6.42 12.56 43.26
C VAL A 497 5.36 13.39 42.58
N VAL A 498 4.59 14.15 43.35
CA VAL A 498 3.41 14.88 42.82
C VAL A 498 3.48 16.35 43.22
N ALA A 499 3.45 17.23 42.24
CA ALA A 499 3.21 18.68 42.43
C ALA A 499 1.86 19.07 41.83
N ILE A 500 0.90 19.44 42.68
CA ILE A 500 -0.43 19.86 42.26
C ILE A 500 -0.66 21.33 42.65
N GLN A 501 -1.15 22.14 41.71
CA GLN A 501 -1.54 23.52 41.94
C GLN A 501 -2.99 23.72 41.48
N GLY A 502 -3.84 24.22 42.38
CA GLY A 502 -5.21 24.65 42.05
C GLY A 502 -6.20 23.52 41.71
N THR A 503 -5.95 22.28 42.09
CA THR A 503 -6.75 21.13 41.69
C THR A 503 -7.65 20.61 42.79
N LYS A 504 -8.88 20.23 42.44
CA LYS A 504 -9.72 19.38 43.27
C LYS A 504 -9.39 17.93 42.90
N GLY A 505 -8.72 17.17 43.75
CA GLY A 505 -8.36 15.79 43.45
C GLY A 505 -7.92 15.03 44.69
N VAL A 506 -7.70 13.72 44.52
CA VAL A 506 -7.16 12.83 45.53
C VAL A 506 -5.71 12.54 45.20
N VAL A 507 -4.82 12.81 46.16
CA VAL A 507 -3.41 12.42 46.10
C VAL A 507 -3.16 11.49 47.29
N ALA A 508 -2.85 10.22 47.02
CA ALA A 508 -2.64 9.22 48.06
C ALA A 508 -1.58 8.19 47.65
N ASP A 509 -0.91 7.64 48.60
CA ASP A 509 -0.03 6.47 48.47
C ASP A 509 1.08 6.60 47.41
N ASN A 510 1.54 7.83 47.12
CA ASN A 510 2.66 8.07 46.22
C ASN A 510 3.96 8.11 47.02
N VAL A 511 4.98 7.37 46.60
CA VAL A 511 6.23 7.17 47.34
C VAL A 511 7.43 7.65 46.56
N VAL A 512 8.36 8.36 47.25
CA VAL A 512 9.74 8.58 46.76
C VAL A 512 10.66 7.55 47.40
N LYS A 513 11.42 6.83 46.60
CA LYS A 513 12.54 6.01 47.05
C LYS A 513 13.85 6.72 46.67
N HIS A 514 14.74 6.89 47.64
CA HIS A 514 16.04 7.49 47.38
C HIS A 514 17.05 6.40 47.03
N GLN A 515 17.75 6.54 45.88
CA GLN A 515 18.84 5.64 45.50
C GLN A 515 20.07 5.91 46.42
N GLY A 516 20.30 5.04 47.38
CA GLY A 516 21.39 5.14 48.37
C GLY A 516 21.12 4.37 49.67
N GLU A 517 19.85 3.96 49.89
CA GLU A 517 19.50 3.25 51.12
C GLU A 517 19.59 1.70 51.04
N ASP A 518 19.81 1.13 49.85
CA ASP A 518 20.05 -0.32 49.68
C ASP A 518 21.52 -0.62 49.34
N GLY A 519 22.42 -0.07 50.12
CA GLY A 519 23.85 -0.35 50.06
C GLY A 519 24.27 -1.18 51.27
N GLY A 520 23.92 -2.46 51.33
CA GLY A 520 24.44 -3.33 52.38
C GLY A 520 23.59 -4.54 52.63
N GLU A 521 23.90 -5.63 51.91
CA GLU A 521 24.18 -6.93 52.46
C GLU A 521 24.09 -8.01 51.38
N GLU A 522 25.30 -8.59 51.14
CA GLU A 522 25.71 -9.85 50.54
C GLU A 522 25.60 -10.07 49.02
#